data_0ada8817453f876989a41e31c1fad9b3
#
_entry.id   0ada8817453f876989a41e31c1fad9b3
#
_cell.length_a   1.000
_cell.length_b   1.000
_cell.length_c   1.000
_cell.angle_alpha   90.00
_cell.angle_beta   90.00
_cell.angle_gamma   90.00
#
_symmetry.space_group_name_H-M   'P 1'
#
loop_
_entity.id
_entity.type
_entity.pdbx_description
1 polymer ?
#
loop_
_entity_poly.entity_id
_entity_poly.type
_entity_poly.pdbx_seq_one_letter_code
_entity_poly.pdbx_strand_id
1 'polypeptide(L)'
;MLFPGVPLPLHIFEPRYKEMIAECLDLKTPFGILRASSEGVADIGCTAEILEVTKKYDDGRMDILTRGVDRFEVLEVHEDRAFLQAEITLIQDEPGRPPRQMVEQAVRLHAEIAKLSGTEVSGPAEGASNLSFLLAGSLPLDLDFKQKLLVTSSEAKRLEAVVGYLEAILPGLRRAAKARWN
;
A
#
# COMPACT_ATOMS: atom_id res chain seq x y z
N MET A 1 -5.12 -0.23 2.65
CA MET A 1 -4.01 -1.16 2.31
C MET A 1 -2.78 -0.34 2.02
N LEU A 2 -1.68 -0.61 2.71
CA LEU A 2 -0.40 0.07 2.56
C LEU A 2 0.64 -0.87 1.95
N PHE A 3 1.49 -0.34 1.07
CA PHE A 3 2.63 -1.05 0.49
C PHE A 3 3.94 -0.33 0.79
N PRO A 4 5.08 -1.03 0.80
CA PRO A 4 6.40 -0.41 0.85
C PRO A 4 6.59 0.68 -0.21
N GLY A 5 7.08 1.85 0.21
CA GLY A 5 7.31 3.02 -0.65
C GLY A 5 6.07 3.86 -0.99
N VAL A 6 4.87 3.39 -0.66
CA VAL A 6 3.61 4.08 -1.01
C VAL A 6 3.21 5.04 0.10
N PRO A 7 2.91 6.33 -0.21
CA PRO A 7 2.39 7.27 0.78
C PRO A 7 0.93 6.95 1.15
N LEU A 8 0.57 7.23 2.41
CA LEU A 8 -0.79 7.09 2.92
C LEU A 8 -1.11 8.24 3.87
N PRO A 9 -2.03 9.15 3.51
CA PRO A 9 -2.57 10.13 4.44
C PRO A 9 -3.56 9.45 5.39
N LEU A 10 -3.50 9.79 6.68
CA LEU A 10 -4.37 9.27 7.72
C LEU A 10 -4.94 10.41 8.56
N HIS A 11 -6.24 10.29 8.90
CA HIS A 11 -6.91 11.13 9.88
C HIS A 11 -7.03 10.37 11.20
N ILE A 12 -6.32 10.83 12.24
CA ILE A 12 -6.25 10.19 13.55
C ILE A 12 -7.26 10.87 14.49
N PHE A 13 -8.33 10.16 14.81
CA PHE A 13 -9.42 10.71 15.65
C PHE A 13 -9.74 9.84 16.87
N GLU A 14 -9.53 8.52 16.80
CA GLU A 14 -9.79 7.62 17.93
C GLU A 14 -8.78 7.83 19.06
N PRO A 15 -9.20 7.88 20.35
CA PRO A 15 -8.29 8.10 21.48
C PRO A 15 -7.12 7.12 21.53
N ARG A 16 -7.37 5.83 21.27
CA ARG A 16 -6.32 4.79 21.26
C ARG A 16 -5.26 5.04 20.18
N TYR A 17 -5.65 5.52 19.01
CA TYR A 17 -4.70 5.82 17.95
C TYR A 17 -4.00 7.16 18.17
N LYS A 18 -4.62 8.13 18.86
CA LYS A 18 -3.93 9.36 19.29
C LYS A 18 -2.77 9.03 20.23
N GLU A 19 -2.98 8.13 21.19
CA GLU A 19 -1.93 7.65 22.11
C GLU A 19 -0.81 6.94 21.34
N MET A 20 -1.14 5.97 20.50
CA MET A 20 -0.17 5.24 19.67
C MET A 20 0.68 6.18 18.79
N ILE A 21 0.03 7.12 18.08
CA ILE A 21 0.75 8.03 17.18
C ILE A 21 1.62 9.03 17.95
N ALA A 22 1.17 9.50 19.12
CA ALA A 22 2.00 10.35 19.97
C ALA A 22 3.29 9.61 20.40
N GLU A 23 3.18 8.35 20.82
CA GLU A 23 4.34 7.52 21.16
C GLU A 23 5.26 7.28 19.96
N CYS A 24 4.68 6.97 18.78
CA CYS A 24 5.47 6.80 17.56
C CYS A 24 6.23 8.07 17.14
N LEU A 25 5.64 9.24 17.34
CA LEU A 25 6.29 10.53 17.06
C LEU A 25 7.43 10.82 18.03
N ASP A 26 7.24 10.54 19.33
CA ASP A 26 8.24 10.77 20.37
C ASP A 26 9.45 9.83 20.22
N LEU A 27 9.18 8.56 19.96
CA LEU A 27 10.21 7.52 19.83
C LEU A 27 10.79 7.43 18.41
N LYS A 28 10.19 8.09 17.42
CA LYS A 28 10.52 7.98 15.99
C LYS A 28 10.48 6.54 15.50
N THR A 29 9.45 5.81 15.91
CA THR A 29 9.24 4.41 15.54
C THR A 29 8.08 4.29 14.54
N PRO A 30 8.12 3.33 13.60
CA PRO A 30 6.99 3.03 12.74
C PRO A 30 5.88 2.31 13.53
N PHE A 31 4.68 2.28 12.95
CA PHE A 31 3.56 1.47 13.43
C PHE A 31 3.08 0.51 12.34
N GLY A 32 2.40 -0.58 12.73
CA GLY A 32 1.90 -1.58 11.81
C GLY A 32 0.52 -1.22 11.23
N ILE A 33 0.31 -1.49 9.95
CA ILE A 33 -1.01 -1.42 9.30
C ILE A 33 -1.36 -2.78 8.74
N LEU A 34 -2.47 -3.35 9.24
CA LEU A 34 -3.04 -4.61 8.79
C LEU A 34 -4.38 -4.36 8.11
N ARG A 35 -4.75 -5.26 7.20
CA ARG A 35 -6.07 -5.27 6.60
C ARG A 35 -7.06 -5.99 7.52
N ALA A 36 -8.17 -5.33 7.85
CA ALA A 36 -9.34 -5.96 8.46
C ALA A 36 -10.40 -6.22 7.39
N SER A 37 -11.07 -7.37 7.48
CA SER A 37 -12.19 -7.78 6.64
C SER A 37 -13.26 -8.47 7.48
N SER A 38 -14.36 -8.92 6.86
CA SER A 38 -15.38 -9.75 7.52
C SER A 38 -14.85 -11.14 7.95
N GLU A 39 -13.76 -11.59 7.37
CA GLU A 39 -13.12 -12.89 7.68
C GLU A 39 -12.09 -12.76 8.82
N GLY A 40 -11.77 -11.54 9.25
CA GLY A 40 -10.80 -11.26 10.30
C GLY A 40 -9.75 -10.24 9.88
N VAL A 41 -8.64 -10.22 10.63
CA VAL A 41 -7.47 -9.39 10.36
C VAL A 41 -6.41 -10.23 9.66
N ALA A 42 -5.82 -9.69 8.62
CA ALA A 42 -4.75 -10.38 7.88
C ALA A 42 -3.48 -10.49 8.75
N ASP A 43 -2.76 -11.60 8.62
CA ASP A 43 -1.50 -11.82 9.36
C ASP A 43 -0.32 -11.04 8.77
N ILE A 44 -0.42 -10.65 7.49
CA ILE A 44 0.64 -9.91 6.79
C ILE A 44 0.20 -8.47 6.54
N GLY A 45 1.05 -7.53 6.98
CA GLY A 45 0.86 -6.09 6.87
C GLY A 45 2.09 -5.34 6.38
N CYS A 46 2.00 -4.02 6.52
CA CYS A 46 3.10 -3.12 6.20
C CYS A 46 3.31 -2.14 7.35
N THR A 47 4.57 -1.92 7.75
CA THR A 47 4.93 -0.87 8.70
C THR A 47 4.82 0.50 8.03
N ALA A 48 4.41 1.49 8.79
CA ALA A 48 4.25 2.87 8.34
C ALA A 48 5.14 3.79 9.15
N GLU A 49 6.01 4.54 8.50
CA GLU A 49 6.72 5.65 9.13
C GLU A 49 5.90 6.95 8.98
N ILE A 50 5.95 7.82 9.97
CA ILE A 50 5.29 9.13 9.92
C ILE A 50 6.26 10.13 9.27
N LEU A 51 5.91 10.64 8.09
CA LEU A 51 6.72 11.64 7.39
C LEU A 51 6.51 13.04 7.98
N GLU A 52 5.24 13.40 8.21
CA GLU A 52 4.90 14.68 8.81
C GLU A 52 3.50 14.66 9.44
N VAL A 53 3.27 15.57 10.39
CA VAL A 53 1.94 15.92 10.88
C VAL A 53 1.45 17.12 10.10
N THR A 54 0.58 16.88 9.12
CA THR A 54 0.10 17.93 8.19
C THR A 54 -0.89 18.89 8.85
N LYS A 55 -1.62 18.41 9.89
CA LYS A 55 -2.54 19.24 10.66
C LYS A 55 -2.74 18.71 12.08
N LYS A 56 -2.81 19.62 13.05
CA LYS A 56 -3.26 19.34 14.43
C LYS A 56 -4.54 20.11 14.70
N TYR A 57 -5.47 19.49 15.44
CA TYR A 57 -6.74 20.06 15.84
C TYR A 57 -6.76 20.27 17.35
N ASP A 58 -7.54 21.27 17.84
CA ASP A 58 -7.61 21.62 19.26
C ASP A 58 -8.11 20.47 20.16
N ASP A 59 -8.90 19.54 19.60
CA ASP A 59 -9.42 18.35 20.27
C ASP A 59 -8.45 17.14 20.26
N GLY A 60 -7.23 17.37 19.81
CA GLY A 60 -6.16 16.36 19.74
C GLY A 60 -6.25 15.42 18.54
N ARG A 61 -7.22 15.60 17.60
CA ARG A 61 -7.15 14.94 16.29
C ARG A 61 -5.97 15.44 15.50
N MET A 62 -5.49 14.64 14.56
CA MET A 62 -4.40 15.05 13.68
C MET A 62 -4.51 14.38 12.30
N ASP A 63 -4.06 15.10 11.28
CA ASP A 63 -3.81 14.55 9.96
C ASP A 63 -2.32 14.31 9.83
N ILE A 64 -1.95 13.11 9.42
CA ILE A 64 -0.55 12.72 9.23
C ILE A 64 -0.35 12.18 7.83
N LEU A 65 0.82 12.42 7.26
CA LEU A 65 1.30 11.76 6.06
C LEU A 65 2.26 10.65 6.47
N THR A 66 1.98 9.43 6.04
CA THR A 66 2.83 8.27 6.31
C THR A 66 3.35 7.67 5.00
N ARG A 67 4.35 6.81 5.11
CA ARG A 67 4.86 6.00 4.01
C ARG A 67 5.09 4.57 4.49
N GLY A 68 4.72 3.58 3.67
CA GLY A 68 5.04 2.18 3.94
C GLY A 68 6.54 1.92 3.87
N VAL A 69 7.05 1.10 4.80
CA VAL A 69 8.48 0.78 4.90
C VAL A 69 8.71 -0.71 4.64
N ASP A 70 8.38 -1.56 5.60
CA ASP A 70 8.65 -2.98 5.54
C ASP A 70 7.36 -3.80 5.58
N ARG A 71 7.37 -4.94 4.92
CA ARG A 71 6.35 -5.96 5.11
C ARG A 71 6.65 -6.76 6.36
N PHE A 72 5.61 -7.14 7.08
CA PHE A 72 5.75 -7.98 8.26
C PHE A 72 4.67 -9.02 8.36
N GLU A 73 4.97 -10.10 9.06
CA GLU A 73 4.03 -11.13 9.50
C GLU A 73 3.85 -11.00 11.02
N VAL A 74 2.61 -11.08 11.48
CA VAL A 74 2.24 -11.08 12.91
C VAL A 74 2.50 -12.45 13.47
N LEU A 75 3.24 -12.53 14.57
CA LEU A 75 3.50 -13.75 15.32
C LEU A 75 2.57 -13.88 16.51
N GLU A 76 2.43 -12.81 17.29
CA GLU A 76 1.59 -12.76 18.50
C GLU A 76 1.00 -11.35 18.67
N VAL A 77 -0.25 -11.27 19.14
CA VAL A 77 -0.94 -10.01 19.41
C VAL A 77 -1.12 -9.84 20.90
N HIS A 78 -0.83 -8.63 21.41
CA HIS A 78 -0.98 -8.24 22.80
C HIS A 78 -2.05 -7.15 22.94
N GLU A 79 -2.97 -7.31 23.91
CA GLU A 79 -4.11 -6.43 24.16
C GLU A 79 -4.00 -5.68 25.50
N ASP A 80 -2.79 -5.56 26.03
CA ASP A 80 -2.54 -4.99 27.37
C ASP A 80 -2.68 -3.46 27.42
N ARG A 81 -2.76 -2.82 26.24
CA ARG A 81 -2.87 -1.36 26.09
C ARG A 81 -4.16 -0.94 25.37
N ALA A 82 -4.39 0.35 25.35
CA ALA A 82 -5.54 0.92 24.62
C ALA A 82 -5.51 0.61 23.10
N PHE A 83 -4.32 0.39 22.54
CA PHE A 83 -4.10 -0.03 21.16
C PHE A 83 -3.37 -1.39 21.11
N LEU A 84 -3.62 -2.15 20.05
CA LEU A 84 -2.98 -3.46 19.88
C LEU A 84 -1.47 -3.31 19.65
N GLN A 85 -0.71 -4.19 20.25
CA GLN A 85 0.70 -4.40 19.98
C GLN A 85 0.92 -5.80 19.43
N ALA A 86 2.00 -6.03 18.70
CA ALA A 86 2.28 -7.35 18.14
C ALA A 86 3.78 -7.63 18.11
N GLU A 87 4.13 -8.89 18.32
CA GLU A 87 5.42 -9.42 17.88
C GLU A 87 5.34 -9.72 16.40
N ILE A 88 6.36 -9.31 15.66
CA ILE A 88 6.37 -9.41 14.19
C ILE A 88 7.69 -9.97 13.66
N THR A 89 7.62 -10.59 12.50
CA THR A 89 8.79 -10.92 11.67
C THR A 89 8.76 -10.09 10.39
N LEU A 90 9.87 -9.44 10.06
CA LEU A 90 10.00 -8.70 8.79
C LEU A 90 10.14 -9.66 7.62
N ILE A 91 9.39 -9.41 6.54
CA ILE A 91 9.42 -10.22 5.33
C ILE A 91 10.40 -9.59 4.33
N GLN A 92 11.43 -10.33 3.99
CA GLN A 92 12.41 -9.93 2.98
C GLN A 92 11.98 -10.41 1.59
N ASP A 93 12.29 -9.63 0.56
CA ASP A 93 12.09 -10.06 -0.82
C ASP A 93 13.16 -11.08 -1.25
N GLU A 94 12.74 -12.02 -2.08
CA GLU A 94 13.65 -12.93 -2.78
C GLU A 94 14.58 -12.11 -3.69
N PRO A 95 15.87 -12.47 -3.76
CA PRO A 95 16.78 -11.80 -4.68
C PRO A 95 16.37 -12.06 -6.13
N GLY A 96 16.39 -11.01 -6.94
CA GLY A 96 16.04 -11.11 -8.37
C GLY A 96 15.52 -9.78 -8.91
N ARG A 97 15.60 -9.65 -10.23
CA ARG A 97 15.03 -8.49 -10.94
C ARG A 97 14.05 -8.99 -12.00
N PRO A 98 12.91 -8.32 -12.16
CA PRO A 98 11.98 -8.66 -13.23
C PRO A 98 12.64 -8.39 -14.60
N PRO A 99 12.26 -9.15 -15.65
CA PRO A 99 12.72 -8.90 -17.02
C PRO A 99 12.33 -7.47 -17.47
N ARG A 100 13.25 -6.80 -18.16
CA ARG A 100 13.05 -5.42 -18.62
C ARG A 100 11.74 -5.25 -19.44
N GLN A 101 11.46 -6.22 -20.31
CA GLN A 101 10.24 -6.20 -21.12
C GLN A 101 8.97 -6.21 -20.25
N MET A 102 8.95 -6.96 -19.15
CA MET A 102 7.82 -7.00 -18.20
C MET A 102 7.67 -5.65 -17.48
N VAL A 103 8.77 -5.02 -17.08
CA VAL A 103 8.79 -3.68 -16.47
C VAL A 103 8.16 -2.66 -17.42
N GLU A 104 8.61 -2.63 -18.69
CA GLU A 104 8.10 -1.72 -19.70
C GLU A 104 6.60 -1.96 -19.99
N GLN A 105 6.16 -3.22 -20.02
CA GLN A 105 4.75 -3.59 -20.19
C GLN A 105 3.90 -3.11 -19.01
N ALA A 106 4.32 -3.37 -17.78
CA ALA A 106 3.62 -2.96 -16.57
C ALA A 106 3.43 -1.44 -16.51
N VAL A 107 4.49 -0.68 -16.79
CA VAL A 107 4.45 0.79 -16.78
C VAL A 107 3.49 1.33 -17.86
N ARG A 108 3.51 0.75 -19.06
CA ARG A 108 2.59 1.15 -20.15
C ARG A 108 1.12 0.89 -19.79
N LEU A 109 0.81 -0.32 -19.29
CA LEU A 109 -0.55 -0.69 -18.89
C LEU A 109 -1.04 0.20 -17.74
N HIS A 110 -0.20 0.45 -16.76
CA HIS A 110 -0.50 1.33 -15.65
C HIS A 110 -0.84 2.75 -16.11
N ALA A 111 -0.01 3.35 -16.97
CA ALA A 111 -0.24 4.69 -17.49
C ALA A 111 -1.55 4.79 -18.31
N GLU A 112 -1.88 3.75 -19.11
CA GLU A 112 -3.12 3.70 -19.86
C GLU A 112 -4.34 3.63 -18.92
N ILE A 113 -4.28 2.77 -17.90
CA ILE A 113 -5.38 2.61 -16.94
C ILE A 113 -5.57 3.87 -16.10
N ALA A 114 -4.50 4.49 -15.63
CA ALA A 114 -4.56 5.75 -14.91
C ALA A 114 -5.27 6.83 -15.75
N LYS A 115 -4.89 6.96 -17.01
CA LYS A 115 -5.53 7.89 -17.97
C LYS A 115 -7.02 7.59 -18.14
N LEU A 116 -7.41 6.32 -18.33
CA LEU A 116 -8.81 5.93 -18.53
C LEU A 116 -9.66 6.10 -17.26
N SER A 117 -9.06 5.96 -16.09
CA SER A 117 -9.70 6.12 -14.77
C SER A 117 -9.74 7.58 -14.30
N GLY A 118 -9.06 8.50 -15.00
CA GLY A 118 -8.93 9.89 -14.57
C GLY A 118 -8.09 10.05 -13.30
N THR A 119 -7.22 9.09 -13.00
CA THR A 119 -6.32 9.13 -11.85
C THR A 119 -5.03 9.84 -12.28
N GLU A 120 -4.70 10.93 -11.61
CA GLU A 120 -3.38 11.56 -11.78
C GLU A 120 -2.34 10.69 -11.06
N VAL A 121 -1.44 10.12 -11.80
CA VAL A 121 -0.32 9.33 -11.26
C VAL A 121 0.99 9.93 -11.73
N SER A 122 1.89 10.17 -10.80
CA SER A 122 3.30 10.37 -11.12
C SER A 122 3.87 9.02 -11.52
N GLY A 123 4.55 8.94 -12.65
CA GLY A 123 5.25 7.71 -13.05
C GLY A 123 6.23 7.27 -11.95
N PRO A 124 6.42 5.97 -11.75
CA PRO A 124 7.41 5.47 -10.80
C PRO A 124 8.81 5.92 -11.24
N ALA A 125 9.68 6.20 -10.26
CA ALA A 125 11.08 6.51 -10.55
C ALA A 125 11.74 5.32 -11.27
N GLU A 126 12.57 5.61 -12.29
CA GLU A 126 13.33 4.56 -12.97
C GLU A 126 14.21 3.80 -11.98
N GLY A 127 14.13 2.47 -12.02
CA GLY A 127 14.93 1.59 -11.16
C GLY A 127 14.38 1.38 -9.76
N ALA A 128 13.13 1.78 -9.47
CA ALA A 128 12.49 1.52 -8.18
C ALA A 128 12.46 0.01 -7.86
N SER A 129 13.01 -0.37 -6.70
CA SER A 129 13.09 -1.76 -6.25
C SER A 129 11.71 -2.40 -5.98
N ASN A 130 10.69 -1.57 -5.70
CA ASN A 130 9.34 -1.98 -5.34
C ASN A 130 8.31 -1.53 -6.38
N LEU A 131 8.63 -1.65 -7.66
CA LEU A 131 7.81 -1.14 -8.75
C LEU A 131 6.38 -1.69 -8.72
N SER A 132 6.22 -3.00 -8.49
CA SER A 132 4.90 -3.65 -8.39
C SER A 132 4.01 -3.00 -7.33
N PHE A 133 4.56 -2.66 -6.17
CA PHE A 133 3.84 -2.00 -5.09
C PHE A 133 3.48 -0.54 -5.43
N LEU A 134 4.38 0.20 -6.06
CA LEU A 134 4.12 1.57 -6.49
C LEU A 134 3.00 1.62 -7.54
N LEU A 135 3.02 0.74 -8.53
CA LEU A 135 1.99 0.64 -9.54
C LEU A 135 0.63 0.24 -8.94
N ALA A 136 0.61 -0.81 -8.09
CA ALA A 136 -0.62 -1.28 -7.46
C ALA A 136 -1.16 -0.30 -6.40
N GLY A 137 -0.28 0.43 -5.72
CA GLY A 137 -0.64 1.39 -4.69
C GLY A 137 -1.35 2.62 -5.24
N SER A 138 -0.94 3.09 -6.42
CA SER A 138 -1.48 4.30 -7.06
C SER A 138 -2.83 4.09 -7.79
N LEU A 139 -3.28 2.84 -7.96
CA LEU A 139 -4.53 2.51 -8.63
C LEU A 139 -5.58 1.97 -7.65
N PRO A 140 -6.89 2.20 -7.91
CA PRO A 140 -7.98 1.67 -7.09
C PRO A 140 -8.26 0.20 -7.44
N LEU A 141 -7.25 -0.67 -7.26
CA LEU A 141 -7.36 -2.11 -7.49
C LEU A 141 -8.07 -2.79 -6.32
N ASP A 142 -8.58 -3.98 -6.59
CA ASP A 142 -9.23 -4.84 -5.61
C ASP A 142 -8.33 -5.12 -4.39
N LEU A 143 -8.91 -5.12 -3.18
CA LEU A 143 -8.16 -5.27 -1.93
C LEU A 143 -7.63 -6.69 -1.71
N ASP A 144 -8.33 -7.72 -2.21
CA ASP A 144 -7.84 -9.12 -2.11
C ASP A 144 -6.65 -9.31 -3.04
N PHE A 145 -6.70 -8.71 -4.23
CA PHE A 145 -5.54 -8.68 -5.11
C PHE A 145 -4.36 -7.94 -4.49
N LYS A 146 -4.59 -6.77 -3.88
CA LYS A 146 -3.53 -6.03 -3.17
C LYS A 146 -2.93 -6.85 -2.02
N GLN A 147 -3.77 -7.59 -1.26
CA GLN A 147 -3.27 -8.46 -0.19
C GLN A 147 -2.39 -9.59 -0.74
N LYS A 148 -2.78 -10.22 -1.85
CA LYS A 148 -1.95 -11.25 -2.52
C LYS A 148 -0.59 -10.71 -2.94
N LEU A 149 -0.52 -9.47 -3.43
CA LEU A 149 0.77 -8.84 -3.75
C LEU A 149 1.62 -8.66 -2.49
N LEU A 150 1.02 -8.22 -1.38
CA LEU A 150 1.76 -7.97 -0.14
C LEU A 150 2.38 -9.26 0.43
N VAL A 151 1.70 -10.38 0.27
CA VAL A 151 2.18 -11.72 0.69
C VAL A 151 3.32 -12.23 -0.20
N THR A 152 3.34 -11.86 -1.47
CA THR A 152 4.30 -12.41 -2.45
C THR A 152 5.70 -11.80 -2.25
N SER A 153 6.73 -12.63 -2.05
CA SER A 153 8.11 -12.18 -1.77
C SER A 153 8.96 -11.92 -3.01
N SER A 154 8.48 -12.27 -4.22
CA SER A 154 9.23 -12.06 -5.46
C SER A 154 8.69 -10.87 -6.24
N GLU A 155 9.53 -9.85 -6.46
CA GLU A 155 9.16 -8.68 -7.28
C GLU A 155 8.75 -9.07 -8.70
N ALA A 156 9.42 -10.04 -9.30
CA ALA A 156 9.08 -10.53 -10.63
C ALA A 156 7.68 -11.16 -10.67
N LYS A 157 7.34 -12.00 -9.68
CA LYS A 157 6.01 -12.61 -9.57
C LYS A 157 4.93 -11.57 -9.27
N ARG A 158 5.22 -10.58 -8.42
CA ARG A 158 4.29 -9.48 -8.16
C ARG A 158 4.01 -8.68 -9.43
N LEU A 159 5.06 -8.36 -10.18
CA LEU A 159 4.93 -7.57 -11.41
C LEU A 159 4.17 -8.34 -12.49
N GLU A 160 4.43 -9.65 -12.63
CA GLU A 160 3.67 -10.54 -13.51
C GLU A 160 2.17 -10.53 -13.14
N ALA A 161 1.86 -10.66 -11.85
CA ALA A 161 0.48 -10.61 -11.36
C ALA A 161 -0.17 -9.24 -11.65
N VAL A 162 0.56 -8.14 -11.46
CA VAL A 162 0.09 -6.78 -11.80
C VAL A 162 -0.21 -6.69 -13.29
N VAL A 163 0.70 -7.11 -14.16
CA VAL A 163 0.48 -7.11 -15.63
C VAL A 163 -0.78 -7.89 -15.98
N GLY A 164 -0.93 -9.13 -15.51
CA GLY A 164 -2.10 -9.96 -15.79
C GLY A 164 -3.41 -9.33 -15.32
N TYR A 165 -3.41 -8.72 -14.11
CA TYR A 165 -4.58 -8.03 -13.59
C TYR A 165 -4.95 -6.81 -14.44
N LEU A 166 -3.98 -5.97 -14.79
CA LEU A 166 -4.21 -4.77 -15.61
C LEU A 166 -4.69 -5.11 -17.02
N GLU A 167 -4.15 -6.17 -17.64
CA GLU A 167 -4.63 -6.68 -18.92
C GLU A 167 -6.09 -7.16 -18.86
N ALA A 168 -6.46 -7.83 -17.78
CA ALA A 168 -7.82 -8.33 -17.60
C ALA A 168 -8.87 -7.22 -17.46
N ILE A 169 -8.56 -6.11 -16.76
CA ILE A 169 -9.50 -5.01 -16.54
C ILE A 169 -9.54 -3.99 -17.69
N LEU A 170 -8.46 -3.86 -18.47
CA LEU A 170 -8.30 -2.85 -19.51
C LEU A 170 -9.41 -2.84 -20.57
N PRO A 171 -9.89 -3.98 -21.12
CA PRO A 171 -10.98 -3.98 -22.09
C PRO A 171 -12.29 -3.40 -21.55
N GLY A 172 -12.58 -3.65 -20.27
CA GLY A 172 -13.74 -3.08 -19.57
C GLY A 172 -13.65 -1.56 -19.44
N LEU A 173 -12.48 -1.06 -19.01
CA LEU A 173 -12.23 0.38 -18.87
C LEU A 173 -12.29 1.12 -20.21
N ARG A 174 -11.74 0.53 -21.27
CA ARG A 174 -11.84 1.10 -22.64
C ARG A 174 -13.29 1.23 -23.11
N ARG A 175 -14.14 0.22 -22.84
CA ARG A 175 -15.58 0.27 -23.17
C ARG A 175 -16.29 1.36 -22.35
N ALA A 176 -16.05 1.44 -21.06
CA ALA A 176 -16.65 2.45 -20.19
C ALA A 176 -16.23 3.88 -20.58
N ALA A 177 -14.96 4.08 -20.94
CA ALA A 177 -14.48 5.37 -21.41
C ALA A 177 -15.16 5.80 -22.72
N LYS A 178 -15.33 4.90 -23.70
CA LYS A 178 -16.06 5.19 -24.94
C LYS A 178 -17.52 5.57 -24.70
N ALA A 179 -18.19 4.92 -23.73
CA ALA A 179 -19.59 5.20 -23.43
C ALA A 179 -19.81 6.57 -22.76
N ARG A 180 -18.78 7.18 -22.17
CA ARG A 180 -18.86 8.54 -21.58
C ARG A 180 -18.77 9.67 -22.62
N TRP A 181 -18.32 9.37 -23.83
CA TRP A 181 -18.13 10.35 -24.92
C TRP A 181 -19.23 10.29 -26.00
N ASN A 182 -20.19 9.39 -25.86
CA ASN A 182 -21.42 9.30 -26.69
C ASN A 182 -22.66 9.73 -25.88
#